data_cefe7ee62486af764d5487b7f8a8236e
#
_entry.id   cefe7ee62486af764d5487b7f8a8236e
#
_cell.length_a   1.000
_cell.length_b   1.000
_cell.length_c   1.000
_cell.angle_alpha   90.00
_cell.angle_beta   90.00
_cell.angle_gamma   90.00
#
_symmetry.space_group_name_H-M   'P 1'
#
loop_
_entity.id
_entity.type
_entity.pdbx_description
1 polymer ?
#
loop_
_entity_poly.entity_id
_entity_poly.type
_entity_poly.pdbx_seq_one_letter_code
_entity_poly.pdbx_strand_id
1 'polypeptide(L)'
;SSDLAENGALRFGETPTKDNYNPNLANSGGAPITLLPGAALFDLQTSFAIIRGGHVDATVLGALEVSQDGSIANWIIPGKFAPGMGGAMDLLVGAKRVIGAIQHTTGGESKLLKECTLPLSAKGVLDLVITELAVFGFKDGKFLLKEVAPGVTVEEVLEKTAGDVIVAEDVKTMPI
;
A
#
# COMPACT_ATOMS: atom_id res chain seq x y z
N SER A 1 -6.83 -14.66 9.36
CA SER A 1 -6.22 -13.32 9.48
C SER A 1 -7.18 -12.40 10.22
N SER A 2 -6.65 -11.35 10.82
CA SER A 2 -7.43 -10.32 11.48
C SER A 2 -6.97 -8.96 10.98
N ASP A 3 -7.92 -8.17 10.46
CA ASP A 3 -7.62 -6.85 9.94
C ASP A 3 -7.55 -5.85 11.08
N LEU A 4 -6.49 -5.05 11.08
CA LEU A 4 -6.26 -3.95 12.01
C LEU A 4 -6.47 -2.63 11.28
N ALA A 5 -7.41 -1.82 11.75
CA ALA A 5 -7.46 -0.41 11.44
C ALA A 5 -6.57 0.34 12.43
N GLU A 6 -5.61 1.13 11.95
CA GLU A 6 -4.58 1.76 12.78
C GLU A 6 -5.14 2.71 13.86
N ASN A 7 -6.36 3.21 13.66
CA ASN A 7 -7.07 4.03 14.66
C ASN A 7 -7.60 3.25 15.86
N GLY A 8 -7.43 1.91 15.90
CA GLY A 8 -7.66 1.10 17.08
C GLY A 8 -8.82 0.11 17.00
N ALA A 9 -9.15 -0.40 15.80
CA ALA A 9 -10.14 -1.46 15.62
C ALA A 9 -9.50 -2.73 15.05
N LEU A 10 -9.68 -3.86 15.72
CA LEU A 10 -9.24 -5.18 15.26
C LEU A 10 -10.45 -6.04 14.90
N ARG A 11 -10.38 -6.78 13.78
CA ARG A 11 -11.46 -7.59 13.22
C ARG A 11 -12.71 -6.76 12.91
N PHE A 12 -12.54 -5.67 12.22
CA PHE A 12 -13.67 -4.94 11.67
C PHE A 12 -14.28 -5.68 10.48
N GLY A 13 -15.58 -5.43 10.24
CA GLY A 13 -16.36 -6.07 9.20
C GLY A 13 -16.71 -5.12 8.05
N GLU A 14 -17.73 -5.49 7.30
CA GLU A 14 -18.20 -4.79 6.13
C GLU A 14 -18.74 -3.37 6.45
N THR A 15 -18.92 -2.58 5.41
CA THR A 15 -19.62 -1.30 5.49
C THR A 15 -21.03 -1.52 6.06
N PRO A 16 -21.43 -0.76 7.11
CA PRO A 16 -22.74 -0.95 7.73
C PRO A 16 -23.89 -0.56 6.80
N THR A 17 -25.02 -1.20 7.04
CA THR A 17 -26.33 -0.80 6.51
C THR A 17 -26.95 0.27 7.42
N LYS A 18 -28.13 0.79 7.04
CA LYS A 18 -28.87 1.75 7.89
C LYS A 18 -29.24 1.17 9.25
N ASP A 19 -29.47 -0.16 9.32
CA ASP A 19 -29.97 -0.83 10.52
C ASP A 19 -28.87 -1.12 11.55
N ASN A 20 -27.60 -1.20 11.14
CA ASN A 20 -26.46 -1.52 12.00
C ASN A 20 -25.38 -0.44 12.01
N TYR A 21 -25.70 0.75 11.50
CA TYR A 21 -24.79 1.89 11.48
C TYR A 21 -24.53 2.43 12.89
N ASN A 22 -23.25 2.59 13.23
CA ASN A 22 -22.81 3.26 14.45
C ASN A 22 -21.87 4.43 14.08
N PRO A 23 -22.25 5.69 14.37
CA PRO A 23 -21.45 6.87 13.99
C PRO A 23 -20.09 6.94 14.71
N ASN A 24 -19.88 6.16 15.76
CA ASN A 24 -18.60 6.10 16.51
C ASN A 24 -17.64 5.05 15.97
N LEU A 25 -18.03 4.28 14.94
CA LEU A 25 -17.20 3.23 14.36
C LEU A 25 -16.78 3.60 12.94
N ALA A 26 -15.51 3.92 12.78
CA ALA A 26 -14.90 4.20 11.48
C ALA A 26 -13.50 3.56 11.40
N ASN A 27 -13.08 3.21 10.18
CA ASN A 27 -11.68 2.84 9.94
C ASN A 27 -10.78 4.09 9.91
N SER A 28 -9.48 3.88 9.74
CA SER A 28 -8.49 4.97 9.68
C SER A 28 -8.68 5.92 8.49
N GLY A 29 -9.37 5.50 7.44
CA GLY A 29 -9.77 6.36 6.32
C GLY A 29 -11.08 7.14 6.54
N GLY A 30 -11.72 7.01 7.72
CA GLY A 30 -12.98 7.67 8.04
C GLY A 30 -14.23 6.98 7.48
N ALA A 31 -14.08 5.85 6.81
CA ALA A 31 -15.24 5.08 6.33
C ALA A 31 -15.88 4.31 7.49
N PRO A 32 -17.23 4.30 7.59
CA PRO A 32 -17.92 3.56 8.63
C PRO A 32 -17.69 2.04 8.49
N ILE A 33 -17.57 1.38 9.64
CA ILE A 33 -17.32 -0.07 9.73
C ILE A 33 -18.31 -0.74 10.67
N THR A 34 -18.47 -2.06 10.54
CA THR A 34 -19.06 -2.94 11.55
C THR A 34 -17.95 -3.68 12.30
N LEU A 35 -18.32 -4.39 13.36
CA LEU A 35 -17.41 -5.22 14.13
C LEU A 35 -17.83 -6.69 14.01
N LEU A 36 -16.88 -7.56 13.74
CA LEU A 36 -17.08 -9.00 13.72
C LEU A 36 -17.08 -9.58 15.15
N PRO A 37 -17.69 -10.74 15.41
CA PRO A 37 -17.60 -11.42 16.68
C PRO A 37 -16.15 -11.61 17.14
N GLY A 38 -15.82 -11.20 18.36
CA GLY A 38 -14.45 -11.22 18.88
C GLY A 38 -13.57 -10.05 18.42
N ALA A 39 -14.16 -9.00 17.85
CA ALA A 39 -13.48 -7.75 17.60
C ALA A 39 -13.01 -7.08 18.90
N ALA A 40 -11.95 -6.30 18.81
CA ALA A 40 -11.44 -5.49 19.91
C ALA A 40 -11.30 -4.03 19.47
N LEU A 41 -11.65 -3.13 20.38
CA LEU A 41 -11.40 -1.69 20.26
C LEU A 41 -10.39 -1.28 21.32
N PHE A 42 -9.43 -0.49 20.96
CA PHE A 42 -8.39 0.01 21.84
C PHE A 42 -7.97 1.41 21.42
N ASP A 43 -7.27 2.09 22.30
CA ASP A 43 -6.79 3.43 22.04
C ASP A 43 -5.68 3.47 20.99
N LEU A 44 -5.42 4.67 20.48
CA LEU A 44 -4.40 4.91 19.47
C LEU A 44 -2.99 4.52 19.95
N GLN A 45 -2.68 4.73 21.22
CA GLN A 45 -1.38 4.38 21.80
C GLN A 45 -1.15 2.87 21.75
N THR A 46 -2.13 2.07 22.11
CA THR A 46 -2.09 0.61 22.04
C THR A 46 -1.96 0.13 20.59
N SER A 47 -2.71 0.74 19.66
CA SER A 47 -2.61 0.41 18.24
C SER A 47 -1.19 0.62 17.70
N PHE A 48 -0.61 1.79 17.94
CA PHE A 48 0.74 2.08 17.50
C PHE A 48 1.81 1.27 18.22
N ALA A 49 1.58 0.86 19.49
CA ALA A 49 2.47 -0.08 20.17
C ALA A 49 2.46 -1.46 19.49
N ILE A 50 1.30 -1.94 19.01
CA ILE A 50 1.19 -3.18 18.23
C ILE A 50 1.96 -3.06 16.92
N ILE A 51 1.78 -1.96 16.19
CA ILE A 51 2.46 -1.73 14.90
C ILE A 51 3.98 -1.66 15.11
N ARG A 52 4.46 -0.78 15.99
CA ARG A 52 5.88 -0.58 16.29
C ARG A 52 6.54 -1.80 16.92
N GLY A 53 5.77 -2.62 17.62
CA GLY A 53 6.21 -3.89 18.20
C GLY A 53 6.41 -5.01 17.18
N GLY A 54 6.16 -4.78 15.88
CA GLY A 54 6.32 -5.79 14.83
C GLY A 54 5.24 -6.87 14.84
N HIS A 55 4.06 -6.58 15.40
CA HIS A 55 2.96 -7.55 15.49
C HIS A 55 2.02 -7.50 14.27
N VAL A 56 2.28 -6.65 13.29
CA VAL A 56 1.55 -6.58 12.00
C VAL A 56 2.32 -7.39 10.97
N ASP A 57 1.70 -8.44 10.44
CA ASP A 57 2.37 -9.33 9.48
C ASP A 57 2.46 -8.72 8.08
N ALA A 58 1.47 -7.93 7.66
CA ALA A 58 1.50 -7.22 6.39
C ALA A 58 0.70 -5.93 6.45
N THR A 59 1.17 -4.91 5.72
CA THR A 59 0.43 -3.68 5.46
C THR A 59 0.30 -3.44 3.97
N VAL A 60 -0.83 -2.87 3.54
CA VAL A 60 -1.06 -2.42 2.18
C VAL A 60 -1.32 -0.92 2.22
N LEU A 61 -0.49 -0.14 1.57
CA LEU A 61 -0.58 1.31 1.57
C LEU A 61 -0.70 1.86 0.15
N GLY A 62 -1.60 2.82 -0.02
CA GLY A 62 -1.68 3.61 -1.24
C GLY A 62 -0.42 4.46 -1.41
N ALA A 63 -0.01 4.68 -2.66
CA ALA A 63 1.14 5.51 -3.00
C ALA A 63 0.81 6.56 -4.05
N LEU A 64 1.59 7.63 -4.06
CA LEU A 64 1.60 8.66 -5.12
C LEU A 64 2.72 8.38 -6.12
N GLU A 65 3.87 7.92 -5.64
CA GLU A 65 5.02 7.48 -6.42
C GLU A 65 5.77 6.37 -5.68
N VAL A 66 6.37 5.47 -6.46
CA VAL A 66 7.27 4.41 -5.96
C VAL A 66 8.53 4.42 -6.80
N SER A 67 9.70 4.35 -6.17
CA SER A 67 10.98 4.24 -6.88
C SER A 67 11.51 2.80 -6.90
N GLN A 68 12.40 2.57 -7.86
CA GLN A 68 12.94 1.23 -8.17
C GLN A 68 13.78 0.60 -7.04
N ASP A 69 14.15 1.38 -6.02
CA ASP A 69 14.83 0.92 -4.81
C ASP A 69 13.86 0.52 -3.68
N GLY A 70 12.54 0.55 -3.94
CA GLY A 70 11.51 0.26 -2.95
C GLY A 70 11.16 1.43 -2.03
N SER A 71 11.53 2.65 -2.39
CA SER A 71 11.10 3.85 -1.67
C SER A 71 9.68 4.24 -2.08
N ILE A 72 8.95 4.89 -1.15
CA ILE A 72 7.55 5.28 -1.33
C ILE A 72 7.31 6.74 -0.94
N ALA A 73 6.52 7.43 -1.76
CA ALA A 73 5.95 8.74 -1.45
C ALA A 73 4.42 8.64 -1.47
N ASN A 74 3.75 8.96 -0.34
CA ASN A 74 2.30 8.80 -0.24
C ASN A 74 1.59 9.87 0.59
N TRP A 75 2.26 10.96 0.99
CA TRP A 75 1.69 11.85 1.98
C TRP A 75 1.52 13.30 1.55
N ILE A 76 2.22 13.77 0.52
CA ILE A 76 2.15 15.16 0.07
C ILE A 76 2.43 15.31 -1.42
N ILE A 77 1.66 16.19 -2.05
CA ILE A 77 1.99 16.79 -3.34
C ILE A 77 2.20 18.29 -3.06
N PRO A 78 3.45 18.79 -3.08
CA PRO A 78 3.73 20.17 -2.73
C PRO A 78 2.90 21.18 -3.55
N GLY A 79 2.27 22.12 -2.85
CA GLY A 79 1.43 23.17 -3.46
C GLY A 79 0.04 22.72 -3.91
N LYS A 80 -0.32 21.43 -3.78
CA LYS A 80 -1.64 20.91 -4.18
C LYS A 80 -2.40 20.22 -3.05
N PHE A 81 -1.77 19.25 -2.40
CA PHE A 81 -2.44 18.35 -1.47
C PHE A 81 -1.47 17.89 -0.37
N ALA A 82 -1.85 18.07 0.88
CA ALA A 82 -1.06 17.69 2.04
C ALA A 82 -1.96 17.11 3.15
N PRO A 83 -2.45 15.86 3.00
CA PRO A 83 -3.33 15.24 4.00
C PRO A 83 -2.62 14.93 5.31
N GLY A 84 -1.29 14.98 5.30
CA GLY A 84 -0.46 14.50 6.39
C GLY A 84 -0.10 13.03 6.26
N MET A 85 0.89 12.60 7.04
CA MET A 85 1.44 11.26 6.95
C MET A 85 0.62 10.20 7.69
N GLY A 86 -0.16 10.62 8.69
CA GLY A 86 -0.94 9.70 9.53
C GLY A 86 -0.05 8.60 10.12
N GLY A 87 -0.55 7.38 10.17
CA GLY A 87 0.17 6.19 10.61
C GLY A 87 1.09 5.55 9.56
N ALA A 88 1.19 6.12 8.36
CA ALA A 88 1.91 5.49 7.26
C ALA A 88 3.38 5.21 7.59
N MET A 89 4.09 6.14 8.26
CA MET A 89 5.50 5.93 8.63
C MET A 89 5.67 4.74 9.58
N ASP A 90 4.79 4.61 10.57
CA ASP A 90 4.87 3.52 11.55
C ASP A 90 4.55 2.18 10.88
N LEU A 91 3.57 2.13 10.00
CA LEU A 91 3.23 0.93 9.22
C LEU A 91 4.35 0.53 8.27
N LEU A 92 4.99 1.51 7.60
CA LEU A 92 6.08 1.28 6.66
C LEU A 92 7.34 0.68 7.31
N VAL A 93 7.58 0.94 8.59
CA VAL A 93 8.76 0.43 9.31
C VAL A 93 8.42 -0.65 10.35
N GLY A 94 7.17 -0.74 10.79
CA GLY A 94 6.74 -1.66 11.83
C GLY A 94 6.10 -2.95 11.31
N ALA A 95 5.53 -2.97 10.10
CA ALA A 95 4.99 -4.20 9.53
C ALA A 95 6.10 -5.11 8.99
N LYS A 96 5.90 -6.44 9.09
CA LYS A 96 6.87 -7.43 8.60
C LYS A 96 6.93 -7.49 7.08
N ARG A 97 5.83 -7.13 6.40
CA ARG A 97 5.73 -7.07 4.95
C ARG A 97 4.99 -5.82 4.52
N VAL A 98 5.57 -5.06 3.62
CA VAL A 98 5.03 -3.78 3.15
C VAL A 98 4.71 -3.86 1.67
N ILE A 99 3.43 -3.61 1.33
CA ILE A 99 2.91 -3.69 -0.03
C ILE A 99 2.41 -2.29 -0.43
N GLY A 100 2.97 -1.74 -1.50
CA GLY A 100 2.45 -0.53 -2.14
C GLY A 100 1.33 -0.89 -3.14
N ALA A 101 0.20 -0.18 -3.10
CA ALA A 101 -0.86 -0.28 -4.09
C ALA A 101 -1.00 1.07 -4.80
N ILE A 102 -0.86 1.08 -6.13
CA ILE A 102 -0.80 2.33 -6.90
C ILE A 102 -1.29 2.10 -8.33
N GLN A 103 -1.90 3.11 -8.94
CA GLN A 103 -2.11 3.09 -10.39
C GLN A 103 -0.75 3.13 -11.11
N HIS A 104 -0.59 2.33 -12.16
CA HIS A 104 0.65 2.26 -12.91
C HIS A 104 1.02 3.60 -13.56
N THR A 105 0.01 4.26 -14.13
CA THR A 105 0.15 5.57 -14.74
C THR A 105 -0.97 6.52 -14.32
N THR A 106 -0.72 7.81 -14.39
CA THR A 106 -1.75 8.85 -14.24
C THR A 106 -1.53 9.92 -15.29
N GLY A 107 -2.54 10.18 -16.12
CA GLY A 107 -2.40 11.13 -17.22
C GLY A 107 -1.34 10.74 -18.28
N GLY A 108 -1.04 9.44 -18.39
CA GLY A 108 0.02 8.92 -19.27
C GLY A 108 1.41 8.87 -18.65
N GLU A 109 1.60 9.45 -17.46
CA GLU A 109 2.89 9.47 -16.77
C GLU A 109 3.01 8.31 -15.80
N SER A 110 4.14 7.60 -15.83
CA SER A 110 4.44 6.49 -14.91
C SER A 110 4.48 6.96 -13.46
N LYS A 111 3.98 6.12 -12.56
CA LYS A 111 4.12 6.28 -11.11
C LYS A 111 5.23 5.40 -10.52
N LEU A 112 5.79 4.51 -11.35
CA LEU A 112 6.92 3.66 -11.04
C LEU A 112 8.18 4.28 -11.64
N LEU A 113 9.00 4.91 -10.80
CA LEU A 113 10.07 5.81 -11.21
C LEU A 113 11.46 5.24 -10.87
N LYS A 114 12.52 5.79 -11.48
CA LYS A 114 13.89 5.53 -11.01
C LYS A 114 14.10 6.07 -9.59
N GLU A 115 13.68 7.30 -9.37
CA GLU A 115 13.68 8.00 -8.09
C GLU A 115 12.38 8.77 -7.93
N CYS A 116 11.79 8.76 -6.73
CA CYS A 116 10.61 9.56 -6.44
C CYS A 116 10.94 11.05 -6.56
N THR A 117 10.03 11.81 -7.16
CA THR A 117 10.13 13.27 -7.27
C THR A 117 9.42 13.97 -6.10
N LEU A 118 8.47 13.27 -5.48
CA LEU A 118 7.73 13.74 -4.31
C LEU A 118 8.50 13.43 -3.01
N PRO A 119 8.25 14.20 -1.92
CA PRO A 119 8.82 13.91 -0.61
C PRO A 119 8.50 12.48 -0.14
N LEU A 120 9.55 11.73 0.20
CA LEU A 120 9.42 10.34 0.62
C LEU A 120 8.67 10.22 1.95
N SER A 121 7.89 9.15 2.07
CA SER A 121 7.37 8.65 3.33
C SER A 121 8.36 7.71 4.01
N ALA A 122 9.00 6.83 3.22
CA ALA A 122 10.08 5.96 3.68
C ALA A 122 10.96 5.53 2.48
N LYS A 123 12.20 5.12 2.79
CA LYS A 123 13.20 4.73 1.80
C LYS A 123 13.47 3.23 1.87
N GLY A 124 13.33 2.54 0.71
CA GLY A 124 13.74 1.15 0.57
C GLY A 124 12.98 0.16 1.45
N VAL A 125 11.69 0.40 1.72
CA VAL A 125 10.88 -0.39 2.68
C VAL A 125 9.85 -1.31 2.02
N LEU A 126 9.57 -1.12 0.72
CA LEU A 126 8.59 -1.94 0.03
C LEU A 126 9.13 -3.33 -0.29
N ASP A 127 8.35 -4.36 0.02
CA ASP A 127 8.57 -5.73 -0.43
C ASP A 127 7.94 -5.99 -1.80
N LEU A 128 6.78 -5.39 -2.05
CA LEU A 128 6.04 -5.47 -3.30
C LEU A 128 5.41 -4.12 -3.65
N VAL A 129 5.22 -3.90 -4.94
CA VAL A 129 4.27 -2.92 -5.46
C VAL A 129 3.33 -3.59 -6.44
N ILE A 130 2.03 -3.30 -6.28
CA ILE A 130 0.95 -3.86 -7.09
C ILE A 130 0.26 -2.72 -7.82
N THR A 131 0.07 -2.90 -9.11
CA THR A 131 -0.70 -2.00 -9.96
C THR A 131 -1.81 -2.77 -10.66
N GLU A 132 -2.67 -2.06 -11.40
CA GLU A 132 -3.67 -2.71 -12.27
C GLU A 132 -3.07 -3.49 -13.44
N LEU A 133 -1.78 -3.27 -13.74
CA LEU A 133 -1.09 -3.94 -14.85
C LEU A 133 -0.16 -5.06 -14.39
N ALA A 134 0.46 -4.95 -13.21
CA ALA A 134 1.54 -5.84 -12.83
C ALA A 134 1.82 -5.87 -11.32
N VAL A 135 2.56 -6.91 -10.90
CA VAL A 135 3.18 -7.03 -9.58
C VAL A 135 4.68 -7.01 -9.70
N PHE A 136 5.32 -6.14 -8.93
CA PHE A 136 6.77 -6.05 -8.86
C PHE A 136 7.27 -6.33 -7.45
N GLY A 137 8.43 -7.00 -7.38
CA GLY A 137 9.33 -6.94 -6.24
C GLY A 137 10.48 -5.98 -6.52
N PHE A 138 11.54 -6.11 -5.74
CA PHE A 138 12.75 -5.29 -5.88
C PHE A 138 14.00 -6.19 -5.88
N LYS A 139 14.95 -5.92 -6.76
CA LYS A 139 16.21 -6.66 -6.86
C LYS A 139 17.29 -5.75 -7.45
N ASP A 140 18.45 -5.70 -6.81
CA ASP A 140 19.62 -4.95 -7.28
C ASP A 140 19.32 -3.46 -7.59
N GLY A 141 18.45 -2.83 -6.77
CA GLY A 141 18.02 -1.45 -6.94
C GLY A 141 17.13 -1.21 -8.17
N LYS A 142 16.43 -2.24 -8.65
CA LYS A 142 15.51 -2.20 -9.79
C LYS A 142 14.19 -2.88 -9.46
N PHE A 143 13.15 -2.54 -10.19
CA PHE A 143 11.90 -3.30 -10.16
C PHE A 143 12.13 -4.71 -10.69
N LEU A 144 11.61 -5.72 -10.01
CA LEU A 144 11.57 -7.11 -10.47
C LEU A 144 10.14 -7.46 -10.87
N LEU A 145 9.85 -7.50 -12.17
CA LEU A 145 8.53 -7.88 -12.68
C LEU A 145 8.27 -9.36 -12.39
N LYS A 146 7.22 -9.64 -11.61
CA LYS A 146 6.84 -11.00 -11.17
C LYS A 146 5.56 -11.49 -11.82
N GLU A 147 4.57 -10.61 -11.97
CA GLU A 147 3.26 -10.97 -12.50
C GLU A 147 2.72 -9.85 -13.39
N VAL A 148 1.93 -10.22 -14.40
CA VAL A 148 1.18 -9.30 -15.25
C VAL A 148 -0.32 -9.58 -15.15
N ALA A 149 -1.14 -8.56 -15.32
CA ALA A 149 -2.58 -8.72 -15.32
C ALA A 149 -3.05 -9.53 -16.54
N PRO A 150 -4.20 -10.24 -16.47
CA PRO A 150 -4.76 -10.95 -17.61
C PRO A 150 -4.93 -10.04 -18.83
N GLY A 151 -4.39 -10.47 -19.98
CA GLY A 151 -4.44 -9.71 -21.24
C GLY A 151 -3.42 -8.59 -21.39
N VAL A 152 -2.59 -8.33 -20.36
CA VAL A 152 -1.48 -7.37 -20.43
C VAL A 152 -0.20 -8.10 -20.80
N THR A 153 0.62 -7.51 -21.69
CA THR A 153 1.91 -8.08 -22.09
C THR A 153 3.06 -7.52 -21.27
N VAL A 154 4.17 -8.24 -21.21
CA VAL A 154 5.42 -7.77 -20.56
C VAL A 154 5.90 -6.47 -21.22
N GLU A 155 5.84 -6.41 -22.55
CA GLU A 155 6.26 -5.24 -23.33
C GLU A 155 5.46 -4.00 -22.98
N GLU A 156 4.14 -4.13 -22.82
CA GLU A 156 3.27 -3.03 -22.39
C GLU A 156 3.65 -2.53 -20.99
N VAL A 157 3.92 -3.44 -20.06
CA VAL A 157 4.35 -3.07 -18.70
C VAL A 157 5.69 -2.34 -18.72
N LEU A 158 6.65 -2.82 -19.52
CA LEU A 158 7.97 -2.19 -19.65
C LEU A 158 7.88 -0.77 -20.26
N GLU A 159 7.05 -0.60 -21.30
CA GLU A 159 6.82 0.71 -21.95
C GLU A 159 6.24 1.74 -20.98
N LYS A 160 5.34 1.30 -20.08
CA LYS A 160 4.66 2.16 -19.11
C LYS A 160 5.43 2.37 -17.80
N THR A 161 6.56 1.69 -17.58
CA THR A 161 7.38 1.80 -16.37
C THR A 161 8.60 2.69 -16.63
N ALA A 162 8.70 3.82 -15.93
CA ALA A 162 9.83 4.74 -16.08
C ALA A 162 11.10 4.30 -15.32
N GLY A 163 10.97 3.42 -14.31
CA GLY A 163 12.10 2.81 -13.62
C GLY A 163 12.74 1.67 -14.39
N ASP A 164 13.95 1.28 -14.01
CA ASP A 164 14.63 0.12 -14.59
C ASP A 164 13.96 -1.18 -14.12
N VAL A 165 13.67 -2.10 -15.03
CA VAL A 165 12.97 -3.35 -14.73
C VAL A 165 13.83 -4.55 -15.07
N ILE A 166 13.90 -5.50 -14.14
CA ILE A 166 14.37 -6.87 -14.38
C ILE A 166 13.12 -7.73 -14.57
N VAL A 167 13.03 -8.47 -15.65
CA VAL A 167 11.95 -9.43 -15.89
C VAL A 167 12.33 -10.75 -15.24
N ALA A 168 11.47 -11.29 -14.37
CA ALA A 168 11.69 -12.60 -13.79
C ALA A 168 11.67 -13.70 -14.86
N GLU A 169 12.40 -14.80 -14.63
CA GLU A 169 12.42 -15.93 -15.57
C GLU A 169 11.03 -16.61 -15.70
N ASP A 170 10.22 -16.55 -14.66
CA ASP A 170 8.86 -17.13 -14.56
C ASP A 170 7.85 -16.03 -14.21
N VAL A 171 7.55 -15.16 -15.16
CA VAL A 171 6.49 -14.14 -15.01
C VAL A 171 5.14 -14.83 -15.10
N LYS A 172 4.32 -14.65 -14.05
CA LYS A 172 2.99 -15.26 -13.92
C LYS A 172 1.89 -14.31 -14.34
N THR A 173 0.70 -14.86 -14.55
CA THR A 173 -0.53 -14.06 -14.65
C THR A 173 -1.12 -13.87 -13.26
N MET A 174 -1.51 -12.63 -12.94
CA MET A 174 -2.18 -12.30 -11.68
C MET A 174 -3.47 -13.11 -11.53
N PRO A 175 -3.72 -13.71 -10.35
CA PRO A 175 -4.99 -14.40 -10.07
C PRO A 175 -6.06 -13.36 -9.74
N ILE A 176 -6.86 -12.97 -10.73
CA ILE A 176 -8.03 -12.07 -10.59
C ILE A 176 -9.25 -12.65 -11.27
#